data_1b71f32d81a25351b3f25fa9624462c2
#
_entry.id   1b71f32d81a25351b3f25fa9624462c2
#
_cell.length_a   1.000
_cell.length_b   1.000
_cell.length_c   1.000
_cell.angle_alpha   90.00
_cell.angle_beta   90.00
_cell.angle_gamma   90.00
#
_symmetry.space_group_name_H-M   'P 1'
#
loop_
_entity.id
_entity.type
_entity.pdbx_description
1 polymer ?
#
loop_
_entity_poly.entity_id
_entity_poly.type
_entity_poly.pdbx_seq_one_letter_code
_entity_poly.pdbx_strand_id
1 'polypeptide(L)'
;MNSSTPIDLVILGSGMAGLAAAQLAAANGLRAAVFDKGRRIGGRVSTRRADGFTFNHGAQFLTARHPDFVNSCEDAVAAGALRPWQVSGRDAFCGAPTMRDFPSFLGEGLEIIQGVEISRIESHDGLVAFHDDNGLVA
;
A
#
# COMPACT_ATOMS: atom_id res chain seq x y z
N MET A 1 9.65 10.27 -28.64
CA MET A 1 9.59 11.22 -27.50
C MET A 1 8.57 10.65 -26.52
N ASN A 2 9.05 10.00 -25.49
CA ASN A 2 8.13 9.54 -24.42
C ASN A 2 7.71 10.76 -23.62
N SER A 3 6.53 11.27 -23.90
CA SER A 3 5.85 12.26 -23.09
C SER A 3 5.35 11.56 -21.82
N SER A 4 6.27 11.27 -20.90
CA SER A 4 5.86 10.83 -19.58
C SER A 4 5.24 12.02 -18.89
N THR A 5 3.95 11.96 -18.64
CA THR A 5 3.27 12.95 -17.79
C THR A 5 4.02 13.00 -16.44
N PRO A 6 4.38 14.19 -15.97
CA PRO A 6 5.09 14.29 -14.68
C PRO A 6 4.33 13.59 -13.55
N ILE A 7 5.06 12.99 -12.63
CA ILE A 7 4.51 12.46 -11.39
C ILE A 7 4.37 13.63 -10.41
N ASP A 8 3.17 13.85 -9.89
CA ASP A 8 2.91 14.93 -8.93
C ASP A 8 3.38 14.56 -7.51
N LEU A 9 3.33 13.26 -7.19
CA LEU A 9 3.66 12.74 -5.87
C LEU A 9 4.34 11.38 -5.97
N VAL A 10 5.56 11.28 -5.46
CA VAL A 10 6.26 10.00 -5.25
C VAL A 10 6.11 9.59 -3.79
N ILE A 11 5.68 8.35 -3.57
CA ILE A 11 5.49 7.76 -2.24
C ILE A 11 6.47 6.61 -2.10
N LEU A 12 7.23 6.60 -1.00
CA LEU A 12 8.17 5.53 -0.69
C LEU A 12 7.57 4.58 0.35
N GLY A 13 7.28 3.37 -0.10
CA GLY A 13 6.71 2.29 0.69
C GLY A 13 5.24 2.03 0.40
N SER A 14 4.92 0.80 0.00
CA SER A 14 3.57 0.29 -0.26
C SER A 14 2.93 -0.37 0.98
N GLY A 15 3.24 0.15 2.17
CA GLY A 15 2.52 -0.16 3.39
C GLY A 15 1.18 0.59 3.46
N MET A 16 0.40 0.33 4.51
CA MET A 16 -0.95 0.91 4.68
C MET A 16 -0.98 2.44 4.53
N ALA A 17 -0.01 3.13 5.13
CA ALA A 17 0.05 4.60 5.05
C ALA A 17 0.36 5.09 3.63
N GLY A 18 1.30 4.45 2.93
CA GLY A 18 1.64 4.81 1.54
C GLY A 18 0.47 4.57 0.59
N LEU A 19 -0.23 3.43 0.74
CA LEU A 19 -1.40 3.12 -0.07
C LEU A 19 -2.55 4.10 0.18
N ALA A 20 -2.83 4.45 1.44
CA ALA A 20 -3.84 5.44 1.78
C ALA A 20 -3.50 6.83 1.21
N ALA A 21 -2.24 7.25 1.28
CA ALA A 21 -1.77 8.51 0.70
C ALA A 21 -1.94 8.51 -0.83
N ALA A 22 -1.59 7.40 -1.50
CA ALA A 22 -1.74 7.27 -2.95
C ALA A 22 -3.21 7.30 -3.39
N GLN A 23 -4.11 6.63 -2.66
CA GLN A 23 -5.55 6.70 -2.91
C GLN A 23 -6.07 8.13 -2.79
N LEU A 24 -5.69 8.83 -1.71
CA LEU A 24 -6.12 10.21 -1.50
C LEU A 24 -5.58 11.13 -2.60
N ALA A 25 -4.33 10.97 -3.02
CA ALA A 25 -3.75 11.71 -4.13
C ALA A 25 -4.53 11.47 -5.43
N ALA A 26 -4.80 10.21 -5.77
CA ALA A 26 -5.57 9.85 -6.96
C ALA A 26 -7.00 10.40 -6.92
N ALA A 27 -7.67 10.36 -5.76
CA ALA A 27 -9.01 10.92 -5.57
C ALA A 27 -9.04 12.46 -5.75
N ASN A 28 -7.90 13.13 -5.58
CA ASN A 28 -7.74 14.57 -5.83
C ASN A 28 -7.14 14.89 -7.21
N GLY A 29 -7.08 13.93 -8.12
CA GLY A 29 -6.61 14.11 -9.49
C GLY A 29 -5.10 14.24 -9.63
N LEU A 30 -4.33 13.90 -8.60
CA LEU A 30 -2.87 13.87 -8.66
C LEU A 30 -2.39 12.53 -9.19
N ARG A 31 -1.40 12.57 -10.07
CA ARG A 31 -0.67 11.38 -10.49
C ARG A 31 0.34 11.00 -9.42
N ALA A 32 0.05 9.93 -8.69
CA ALA A 32 0.95 9.39 -7.68
C ALA A 32 1.59 8.08 -8.16
N ALA A 33 2.87 7.89 -7.83
CA ALA A 33 3.57 6.62 -8.00
C ALA A 33 4.15 6.17 -6.65
N VAL A 34 3.97 4.89 -6.33
CA VAL A 34 4.45 4.27 -5.09
C VAL A 34 5.63 3.36 -5.43
N PHE A 35 6.79 3.64 -4.85
CA PHE A 35 7.98 2.78 -4.96
C PHE A 35 8.19 2.00 -3.68
N ASP A 36 8.42 0.71 -3.78
CA ASP A 36 8.66 -0.15 -2.62
C ASP A 36 9.83 -1.09 -2.90
N LYS A 37 10.77 -1.19 -1.97
CA LYS A 37 11.87 -2.14 -2.04
C LYS A 37 11.44 -3.59 -1.90
N GLY A 38 10.31 -3.82 -1.26
CA GLY A 38 9.71 -5.14 -1.10
C GLY A 38 9.15 -5.67 -2.43
N ARG A 39 9.11 -6.99 -2.53
CA ARG A 39 8.53 -7.66 -3.70
C ARG A 39 7.01 -7.76 -3.66
N ARG A 40 6.38 -7.33 -2.56
CA ARG A 40 4.95 -7.42 -2.31
C ARG A 40 4.48 -6.28 -1.42
N ILE A 41 3.30 -5.78 -1.73
CA ILE A 41 2.67 -4.72 -0.94
C ILE A 41 2.26 -5.18 0.45
N GLY A 42 1.98 -4.22 1.33
CA GLY A 42 1.42 -4.44 2.65
C GLY A 42 2.35 -4.12 3.82
N GLY A 43 3.67 -4.10 3.60
CA GLY A 43 4.63 -3.78 4.66
C GLY A 43 4.40 -4.67 5.91
N ARG A 44 4.05 -4.06 7.04
CA ARG A 44 3.76 -4.75 8.31
C ARG A 44 2.42 -5.50 8.34
N VAL A 45 1.59 -5.34 7.30
CA VAL A 45 0.39 -6.15 7.08
C VAL A 45 0.71 -7.21 6.04
N SER A 46 1.66 -8.07 6.37
CA SER A 46 2.24 -9.03 5.45
C SER A 46 1.88 -10.47 5.78
N THR A 47 1.83 -11.28 4.73
CA THR A 47 1.53 -12.70 4.81
C THR A 47 2.66 -13.48 4.15
N ARG A 48 3.09 -14.57 4.78
CA ARG A 48 4.10 -15.50 4.26
C ARG A 48 3.45 -16.85 3.97
N ARG A 49 3.86 -17.45 2.87
CA ARG A 49 3.54 -18.85 2.55
C ARG A 49 4.82 -19.68 2.70
N ALA A 50 4.73 -20.76 3.45
CA ALA A 50 5.81 -21.71 3.65
C ALA A 50 5.22 -23.10 3.88
N ASP A 51 5.78 -24.13 3.24
CA ASP A 51 5.44 -25.55 3.41
C ASP A 51 3.94 -25.86 3.30
N GLY A 52 3.24 -25.18 2.36
CA GLY A 52 1.81 -25.34 2.15
C GLY A 52 0.94 -24.57 3.13
N PHE A 53 1.51 -23.91 4.12
CA PHE A 53 0.81 -23.09 5.09
C PHE A 53 0.89 -21.60 4.77
N THR A 54 -0.08 -20.84 5.30
CA THR A 54 -0.15 -19.39 5.17
C THR A 54 -0.12 -18.76 6.56
N PHE A 55 0.80 -17.83 6.77
CA PHE A 55 1.01 -17.16 8.05
C PHE A 55 0.91 -15.66 7.90
N ASN A 56 0.03 -15.03 8.68
CA ASN A 56 0.02 -13.57 8.87
C ASN A 56 1.07 -13.24 9.93
N HIS A 57 2.32 -13.04 9.53
CA HIS A 57 3.44 -12.82 10.44
C HIS A 57 3.61 -11.36 10.85
N GLY A 58 2.88 -10.45 10.22
CA GLY A 58 2.73 -9.06 10.63
C GLY A 58 1.47 -8.87 11.49
N ALA A 59 0.66 -7.86 11.15
CA ALA A 59 -0.64 -7.69 11.78
C ALA A 59 -1.54 -8.91 11.50
N GLN A 60 -2.22 -9.38 12.53
CA GLN A 60 -3.14 -10.53 12.43
C GLN A 60 -4.59 -10.09 12.30
N PHE A 61 -4.89 -8.90 12.75
CA PHE A 61 -6.19 -8.23 12.64
C PHE A 61 -5.98 -6.72 12.70
N LEU A 62 -7.05 -5.98 12.46
CA LEU A 62 -7.09 -4.53 12.64
C LEU A 62 -8.39 -4.11 13.31
N THR A 63 -8.37 -2.95 13.96
CA THR A 63 -9.54 -2.29 14.52
C THR A 63 -9.69 -0.93 13.86
N ALA A 64 -10.90 -0.54 13.51
CA ALA A 64 -11.21 0.76 12.92
C ALA A 64 -12.05 1.58 13.92
N ARG A 65 -11.72 2.86 14.08
CA ARG A 65 -12.44 3.80 14.93
C ARG A 65 -12.80 5.10 14.21
N HIS A 66 -11.89 5.59 13.36
CA HIS A 66 -12.16 6.77 12.58
C HIS A 66 -13.19 6.45 11.49
N PRO A 67 -14.23 7.28 11.28
CA PRO A 67 -15.30 6.98 10.32
C PRO A 67 -14.79 6.64 8.91
N ASP A 68 -13.84 7.39 8.37
CA ASP A 68 -13.31 7.13 7.03
C ASP A 68 -12.60 5.77 6.95
N PHE A 69 -11.91 5.38 8.03
CA PHE A 69 -11.26 4.08 8.07
C PHE A 69 -12.27 2.94 8.25
N VAL A 70 -13.35 3.17 9.01
CA VAL A 70 -14.47 2.23 9.10
C VAL A 70 -15.08 2.01 7.72
N ASN A 71 -15.37 3.06 6.99
CA ASN A 71 -15.90 2.98 5.62
C ASN A 71 -14.97 2.19 4.71
N SER A 72 -13.65 2.47 4.74
CA SER A 72 -12.66 1.71 3.97
C SER A 72 -12.64 0.22 4.32
N CYS A 73 -12.84 -0.13 5.59
CA CYS A 73 -12.95 -1.52 6.02
C CYS A 73 -14.25 -2.17 5.53
N GLU A 74 -15.37 -1.46 5.56
CA GLU A 74 -16.65 -1.95 5.05
C GLU A 74 -16.61 -2.19 3.54
N ASP A 75 -16.00 -1.28 2.78
CA ASP A 75 -15.77 -1.45 1.35
C ASP A 75 -14.90 -2.69 1.06
N ALA A 76 -13.84 -2.89 1.86
CA ALA A 76 -12.98 -4.06 1.76
C ALA A 76 -13.72 -5.36 2.14
N VAL A 77 -14.65 -5.31 3.07
CA VAL A 77 -15.53 -6.46 3.41
C VAL A 77 -16.44 -6.76 2.23
N ALA A 78 -17.05 -5.75 1.64
CA ALA A 78 -17.91 -5.91 0.46
C ALA A 78 -17.15 -6.50 -0.75
N ALA A 79 -15.87 -6.12 -0.91
CA ALA A 79 -14.97 -6.66 -1.93
C ALA A 79 -14.39 -8.04 -1.58
N GLY A 80 -14.61 -8.56 -0.37
CA GLY A 80 -14.08 -9.85 0.08
C GLY A 80 -12.61 -9.83 0.50
N ALA A 81 -12.01 -8.66 0.67
CA ALA A 81 -10.61 -8.49 1.12
C ALA A 81 -10.46 -8.47 2.65
N LEU A 82 -11.54 -8.15 3.36
CA LEU A 82 -11.66 -8.24 4.80
C LEU A 82 -12.90 -9.06 5.21
N ARG A 83 -12.89 -9.53 6.42
CA ARG A 83 -14.08 -10.07 7.11
C ARG A 83 -14.16 -9.55 8.54
N PRO A 84 -15.36 -9.33 9.08
CA PRO A 84 -15.55 -9.03 10.49
C PRO A 84 -14.99 -10.15 11.37
N TRP A 85 -14.41 -9.79 12.49
CA TRP A 85 -13.90 -10.72 13.49
C TRP A 85 -14.08 -10.16 14.90
N GLN A 86 -14.14 -11.04 15.88
CA GLN A 86 -14.19 -10.70 17.28
C GLN A 86 -12.88 -11.08 17.96
N VAL A 87 -12.23 -10.12 18.59
CA VAL A 87 -11.00 -10.34 19.36
C VAL A 87 -11.19 -9.86 20.78
N SER A 88 -11.23 -10.79 21.73
CA SER A 88 -11.40 -10.48 23.14
C SER A 88 -12.62 -9.57 23.41
N GLY A 89 -13.75 -9.85 22.75
CA GLY A 89 -14.99 -9.08 22.88
C GLY A 89 -14.98 -7.71 22.19
N ARG A 90 -13.99 -7.43 21.33
CA ARG A 90 -13.90 -6.19 20.56
C ARG A 90 -14.13 -6.49 19.10
N ASP A 91 -14.86 -5.59 18.43
CA ASP A 91 -15.02 -5.63 16.98
C ASP A 91 -13.69 -5.36 16.30
N ALA A 92 -13.36 -6.23 15.36
CA ALA A 92 -12.15 -6.19 14.57
C ALA A 92 -12.44 -6.68 13.14
N PHE A 93 -11.44 -6.58 12.29
CA PHE A 93 -11.43 -7.13 10.95
C PHE A 93 -10.18 -7.98 10.77
N CYS A 94 -10.29 -9.07 10.04
CA CYS A 94 -9.12 -9.79 9.55
C CYS A 94 -9.17 -9.94 8.03
N GLY A 95 -8.01 -10.05 7.41
CA GLY A 95 -7.89 -10.22 5.97
C GLY A 95 -8.50 -11.53 5.49
N ALA A 96 -9.06 -11.51 4.30
CA ALA A 96 -9.74 -12.64 3.70
C ALA A 96 -9.26 -12.82 2.24
N PRO A 97 -8.61 -13.93 1.92
CA PRO A 97 -8.20 -15.06 2.78
C PRO A 97 -7.02 -14.76 3.71
N THR A 98 -6.26 -13.68 3.49
CA THR A 98 -5.06 -13.32 4.26
C THR A 98 -5.04 -11.84 4.60
N MET A 99 -4.22 -11.44 5.59
CA MET A 99 -4.10 -10.02 5.95
C MET A 99 -3.57 -9.15 4.80
N ARG A 100 -2.78 -9.73 3.86
CA ARG A 100 -2.29 -8.99 2.67
C ARG A 100 -3.41 -8.60 1.70
N ASP A 101 -4.54 -9.29 1.71
CA ASP A 101 -5.63 -8.99 0.78
C ASP A 101 -6.19 -7.58 1.02
N PHE A 102 -6.15 -7.09 2.24
CA PHE A 102 -6.57 -5.71 2.53
C PHE A 102 -5.65 -4.64 1.88
N PRO A 103 -4.32 -4.62 2.09
CA PRO A 103 -3.47 -3.70 1.33
C PRO A 103 -3.51 -3.95 -0.18
N SER A 104 -3.75 -5.18 -0.66
CA SER A 104 -3.94 -5.44 -2.08
C SER A 104 -5.18 -4.74 -2.62
N PHE A 105 -6.29 -4.80 -1.91
CA PHE A 105 -7.52 -4.06 -2.22
C PHE A 105 -7.27 -2.54 -2.24
N LEU A 106 -6.57 -1.99 -1.25
CA LEU A 106 -6.23 -0.56 -1.23
C LEU A 106 -5.30 -0.15 -2.38
N GLY A 107 -4.50 -1.07 -2.88
CA GLY A 107 -3.58 -0.85 -4.00
C GLY A 107 -4.21 -0.95 -5.39
N GLU A 108 -5.46 -1.36 -5.49
CA GLU A 108 -6.13 -1.51 -6.79
C GLU A 108 -6.19 -0.19 -7.56
N GLY A 109 -5.77 -0.23 -8.82
CA GLY A 109 -5.74 0.94 -9.70
C GLY A 109 -4.63 1.95 -9.43
N LEU A 110 -3.77 1.73 -8.42
CA LEU A 110 -2.63 2.59 -8.14
C LEU A 110 -1.38 2.18 -8.94
N GLU A 111 -0.54 3.15 -9.28
CA GLU A 111 0.78 2.90 -9.88
C GLU A 111 1.77 2.50 -8.77
N ILE A 112 2.05 1.19 -8.65
CA ILE A 112 2.92 0.64 -7.61
C ILE A 112 4.07 -0.12 -8.26
N ILE A 113 5.29 0.33 -8.00
CA ILE A 113 6.54 -0.24 -8.52
C ILE A 113 7.27 -0.93 -7.36
N GLN A 114 7.36 -2.24 -7.43
CA GLN A 114 7.95 -3.08 -6.39
C GLN A 114 9.36 -3.55 -6.75
N GLY A 115 10.16 -3.88 -5.74
CA GLY A 115 11.53 -4.32 -5.91
C GLY A 115 12.51 -3.20 -6.25
N VAL A 116 12.10 -1.94 -6.01
CA VAL A 116 12.92 -0.75 -6.24
C VAL A 116 13.23 -0.08 -4.90
N GLU A 117 14.49 -0.10 -4.50
CA GLU A 117 14.97 0.59 -3.31
C GLU A 117 15.53 1.96 -3.69
N ILE A 118 14.85 3.02 -3.28
CA ILE A 118 15.35 4.38 -3.49
C ILE A 118 16.48 4.63 -2.50
N SER A 119 17.69 4.81 -3.04
CA SER A 119 18.91 5.04 -2.26
C SER A 119 19.27 6.52 -2.15
N ARG A 120 18.78 7.37 -3.07
CA ARG A 120 19.09 8.80 -3.10
C ARG A 120 17.94 9.63 -3.62
N ILE A 121 17.75 10.79 -3.00
CA ILE A 121 16.77 11.80 -3.42
C ILE A 121 17.51 13.11 -3.61
N GLU A 122 17.29 13.77 -4.74
CA GLU A 122 17.89 15.06 -5.07
C GLU A 122 16.81 16.06 -5.46
N SER A 123 17.03 17.32 -5.09
CA SER A 123 16.16 18.42 -5.53
C SER A 123 16.97 19.36 -6.41
N HIS A 124 16.46 19.64 -7.61
CA HIS A 124 17.08 20.56 -8.55
C HIS A 124 16.01 21.28 -9.35
N ASP A 125 16.11 22.60 -9.41
CA ASP A 125 15.20 23.48 -10.20
C ASP A 125 13.71 23.25 -9.95
N GLY A 126 13.33 22.97 -8.69
CA GLY A 126 11.94 22.74 -8.30
C GLY A 126 11.41 21.33 -8.62
N LEU A 127 12.27 20.46 -9.13
CA LEU A 127 11.97 19.04 -9.33
C LEU A 127 12.68 18.19 -8.27
N VAL A 128 12.12 17.02 -8.01
CA VAL A 128 12.73 16.03 -7.13
C VAL A 128 13.01 14.78 -7.93
N ALA A 129 14.27 14.36 -7.93
CA ALA A 129 14.74 13.16 -8.62
C ALA A 129 14.99 12.04 -7.61
N PHE A 130 14.52 10.86 -7.95
CA PHE A 130 14.67 9.65 -7.15
C PHE A 130 15.59 8.67 -7.86
N HIS A 131 16.56 8.13 -7.14
CA HIS A 131 17.57 7.22 -7.69
C HIS A 131 17.58 5.92 -6.88
N ASP A 132 17.74 4.82 -7.60
CA ASP A 132 18.20 3.55 -7.04
C ASP A 132 19.71 3.37 -7.29
N ASP A 133 20.25 2.20 -6.99
CA ASP A 133 21.67 1.90 -7.21
C ASP A 133 22.05 1.81 -8.70
N ASN A 134 21.07 1.76 -9.61
CA ASN A 134 21.27 1.68 -11.06
C ASN A 134 21.09 3.03 -11.75
N GLY A 135 20.60 4.05 -11.06
CA GLY A 135 20.43 5.40 -11.61
C GLY A 135 19.09 6.04 -11.33
N LEU A 136 18.66 6.94 -12.22
CA LEU A 136 17.40 7.69 -12.10
C LEU A 136 16.19 6.76 -12.27
N VAL A 137 15.24 6.85 -11.35
CA VAL A 137 14.01 6.05 -11.33
C VAL A 137 12.78 6.91 -11.62
N ALA A 138 12.72 8.12 -11.05
CA ALA A 138 11.60 9.05 -11.19
C ALA A 138 12.06 10.51 -11.02
#